data_342b763ca09d1a6a12c92664e40519f1
#
_entry.id   342b763ca09d1a6a12c92664e40519f1
#
_cell.length_a   1.000
_cell.length_b   1.000
_cell.length_c   1.000
_cell.angle_alpha   90.00
_cell.angle_beta   90.00
_cell.angle_gamma   90.00
#
_symmetry.space_group_name_H-M   'P 1'
#
loop_
_entity.id
_entity.type
_entity.pdbx_description
1 polymer ?
#
loop_
_entity_poly.entity_id
_entity_poly.type
_entity_poly.pdbx_seq_one_letter_code
_entity_poly.pdbx_strand_id
1 'polypeptide(L)'
;MVYVINDSCYYKTWRADTESLFNLGRVRRFVNIERPALRKLKQLDLARRIEDMRAPPGNRLEALKGDRAGQWSVRVNDQFRICFRWNDGAEDVEIVDYH
;
A
#
# COMPACT_ATOMS: atom_id res chain seq x y z
N MET A 1 -2.89 13.79 10.82
CA MET A 1 -2.59 13.01 12.04
C MET A 1 -1.46 12.06 11.75
N VAL A 2 -0.50 12.06 12.61
CA VAL A 2 0.58 11.08 12.50
C VAL A 2 0.07 9.76 13.05
N TYR A 3 0.20 8.73 12.27
CA TYR A 3 -0.15 7.39 12.70
C TYR A 3 1.00 6.85 13.52
N VAL A 4 0.77 6.59 14.78
CA VAL A 4 1.82 6.13 15.65
C VAL A 4 1.90 4.62 15.60
N ILE A 5 3.06 4.13 15.20
CA ILE A 5 3.27 2.72 14.95
C ILE A 5 4.40 2.23 15.84
N ASN A 6 4.29 2.50 17.09
CA ASN A 6 5.41 2.36 17.97
C ASN A 6 5.83 0.94 18.25
N ASP A 7 4.92 0.04 18.27
CA ASP A 7 5.18 -1.31 18.75
C ASP A 7 4.99 -2.35 17.68
N SER A 8 4.79 -1.93 16.48
CA SER A 8 4.50 -2.86 15.42
C SER A 8 5.71 -3.05 14.52
N CYS A 9 6.23 -4.25 14.50
CA CYS A 9 7.23 -4.64 13.51
C CYS A 9 6.70 -4.57 12.10
N TYR A 10 5.41 -4.58 11.97
CA TYR A 10 4.67 -4.54 10.73
C TYR A 10 5.09 -3.38 9.82
N TYR A 11 5.17 -2.17 10.39
CA TYR A 11 5.49 -0.99 9.59
C TYR A 11 6.96 -0.89 9.22
N LYS A 12 7.79 -1.66 9.86
CA LYS A 12 9.21 -1.65 9.54
C LYS A 12 9.50 -2.27 8.18
N THR A 13 8.53 -3.01 7.63
CA THR A 13 8.69 -3.63 6.32
C THR A 13 8.21 -2.74 5.19
N TRP A 14 7.58 -1.61 5.50
CA TRP A 14 7.11 -0.69 4.47
C TRP A 14 8.28 0.11 3.92
N ARG A 15 8.25 0.37 2.62
CA ARG A 15 9.24 1.25 2.02
C ARG A 15 9.19 2.62 2.69
N ALA A 16 10.36 3.23 2.88
CA ALA A 16 10.47 4.47 3.64
C ALA A 16 9.60 5.59 3.08
N ASP A 17 9.58 5.75 1.76
CA ASP A 17 8.77 6.81 1.15
C ASP A 17 7.27 6.53 1.28
N THR A 18 6.87 5.27 1.19
CA THR A 18 5.47 4.86 1.37
C THR A 18 5.04 5.06 2.82
N GLU A 19 5.89 4.68 3.75
CA GLU A 19 5.63 4.89 5.17
C GLU A 19 5.53 6.38 5.49
N SER A 20 6.41 7.18 4.90
CA SER A 20 6.37 8.63 5.08
C SER A 20 5.06 9.21 4.57
N LEU A 21 4.59 8.76 3.42
CA LEU A 21 3.30 9.21 2.91
C LEU A 21 2.18 8.85 3.88
N PHE A 22 2.18 7.63 4.38
CA PHE A 22 1.14 7.16 5.29
C PHE A 22 1.14 7.95 6.59
N ASN A 23 2.30 8.21 7.16
CA ASN A 23 2.42 8.89 8.46
C ASN A 23 2.29 10.40 8.34
N LEU A 24 2.90 10.99 7.32
CA LEU A 24 3.00 12.44 7.19
C LEU A 24 1.99 13.02 6.20
N GLY A 25 1.43 12.16 5.35
CA GLY A 25 0.46 12.58 4.35
C GLY A 25 1.07 13.33 3.18
N ARG A 26 2.38 13.38 3.10
CA ARG A 26 3.03 14.14 2.04
C ARG A 26 4.40 13.59 1.72
N VAL A 27 4.63 13.26 0.46
CA VAL A 27 5.93 12.92 -0.08
C VAL A 27 6.01 13.53 -1.46
N ARG A 28 7.09 14.25 -1.73
CA ARG A 28 7.23 14.98 -2.99
C ARG A 28 6.99 14.12 -4.23
N ARG A 29 7.52 12.92 -4.21
CA ARG A 29 7.39 11.96 -5.31
C ARG A 29 5.92 11.59 -5.59
N PHE A 30 5.07 11.64 -4.55
CA PHE A 30 3.70 11.18 -4.63
C PHE A 30 2.68 12.31 -4.58
N VAL A 31 3.12 13.55 -4.81
CA VAL A 31 2.25 14.71 -4.62
C VAL A 31 0.96 14.62 -5.43
N ASN A 32 1.04 14.09 -6.64
CA ASN A 32 -0.12 14.02 -7.53
C ASN A 32 -1.08 12.88 -7.20
N ILE A 33 -0.70 11.99 -6.30
CA ILE A 33 -1.51 10.83 -5.95
C ILE A 33 -1.77 10.73 -4.45
N GLU A 34 -1.51 11.80 -3.70
CA GLU A 34 -1.60 11.74 -2.23
C GLU A 34 -2.95 11.22 -1.74
N ARG A 35 -4.04 11.80 -2.22
CA ARG A 35 -5.36 11.42 -1.72
C ARG A 35 -5.73 9.96 -2.03
N PRO A 36 -5.67 9.53 -3.29
CA PRO A 36 -6.02 8.14 -3.57
C PRO A 36 -5.05 7.16 -2.93
N ALA A 37 -3.76 7.49 -2.90
CA ALA A 37 -2.78 6.60 -2.28
C ALA A 37 -3.04 6.48 -0.78
N LEU A 38 -3.29 7.59 -0.10
CA LEU A 38 -3.57 7.55 1.34
C LEU A 38 -4.82 6.76 1.66
N ARG A 39 -5.89 6.89 0.86
CA ARG A 39 -7.09 6.10 1.06
C ARG A 39 -6.79 4.60 0.98
N LYS A 40 -6.01 4.20 -0.03
CA LYS A 40 -5.67 2.80 -0.23
C LYS A 40 -4.76 2.29 0.89
N LEU A 41 -3.79 3.10 1.30
CA LEU A 41 -2.88 2.70 2.38
C LEU A 41 -3.63 2.53 3.70
N LYS A 42 -4.57 3.43 4.00
CA LYS A 42 -5.38 3.31 5.20
C LYS A 42 -6.29 2.09 5.14
N GLN A 43 -6.89 1.84 3.99
CA GLN A 43 -7.70 0.65 3.82
C GLN A 43 -6.87 -0.60 4.03
N LEU A 44 -5.67 -0.62 3.46
CA LEU A 44 -4.76 -1.76 3.58
C LEU A 44 -4.35 -1.98 5.03
N ASP A 45 -4.06 -0.89 5.74
CA ASP A 45 -3.67 -0.96 7.14
C ASP A 45 -4.79 -1.54 8.02
N LEU A 46 -6.04 -1.25 7.67
CA LEU A 46 -7.18 -1.70 8.45
C LEU A 46 -7.72 -3.06 8.01
N ALA A 47 -7.26 -3.56 6.88
CA ALA A 47 -7.77 -4.80 6.33
C ALA A 47 -7.40 -5.98 7.24
N ARG A 48 -8.39 -6.82 7.51
CA ARG A 48 -8.19 -8.03 8.32
C ARG A 48 -7.94 -9.24 7.46
N ARG A 49 -8.42 -9.21 6.23
CA ARG A 49 -8.23 -10.28 5.26
C ARG A 49 -7.88 -9.65 3.92
N ILE A 50 -7.14 -10.41 3.13
CA ILE A 50 -6.76 -9.93 1.80
C ILE A 50 -7.99 -9.58 0.96
N GLU A 51 -9.09 -10.32 1.16
CA GLU A 51 -10.33 -10.08 0.41
C GLU A 51 -10.92 -8.70 0.66
N ASP A 52 -10.61 -8.10 1.79
CA ASP A 52 -11.07 -6.74 2.09
C ASP A 52 -10.59 -5.73 1.05
N MET A 53 -9.49 -6.04 0.37
CA MET A 53 -8.92 -5.17 -0.65
C MET A 53 -9.54 -5.35 -2.03
N ARG A 54 -10.51 -6.26 -2.18
CA ARG A 54 -11.21 -6.42 -3.45
C ARG A 54 -12.19 -5.29 -3.74
N ALA A 55 -12.61 -4.59 -2.70
CA ALA A 55 -13.54 -3.47 -2.84
C ALA A 55 -12.83 -2.16 -2.52
N PRO A 56 -13.14 -1.08 -3.20
CA PRO A 56 -14.02 -1.02 -4.39
C PRO A 56 -13.38 -1.72 -5.60
N PRO A 57 -14.16 -2.05 -6.63
CA PRO A 57 -13.62 -2.75 -7.80
C PRO A 57 -12.44 -2.06 -8.45
N GLY A 58 -12.38 -0.74 -8.35
CA GLY A 58 -11.26 0.02 -8.89
C GLY A 58 -9.90 -0.31 -8.27
N ASN A 59 -9.87 -0.98 -7.12
CA ASN A 59 -8.62 -1.44 -6.52
C ASN A 59 -7.90 -2.45 -7.38
N ARG A 60 -8.63 -3.23 -8.14
CA ARG A 60 -8.07 -4.27 -9.01
C ARG A 60 -7.02 -5.10 -8.29
N LEU A 61 -7.43 -5.67 -7.17
CA LEU A 61 -6.54 -6.56 -6.41
C LEU A 61 -6.11 -7.73 -7.29
N GLU A 62 -4.80 -7.94 -7.38
CA GLU A 62 -4.30 -9.07 -8.14
C GLU A 62 -3.02 -9.63 -7.54
N ALA A 63 -2.84 -10.94 -7.70
CA ALA A 63 -1.62 -11.62 -7.32
C ALA A 63 -0.57 -11.38 -8.41
N LEU A 64 0.64 -11.06 -8.00
CA LEU A 64 1.72 -10.75 -8.93
C LEU A 64 2.52 -12.00 -9.28
N LYS A 65 3.22 -11.94 -10.40
CA LYS A 65 4.00 -13.04 -10.94
C LYS A 65 5.43 -12.58 -11.19
N GLY A 66 6.26 -13.50 -11.66
CA GLY A 66 7.65 -13.19 -12.00
C GLY A 66 8.44 -12.79 -10.78
N ASP A 67 9.19 -11.71 -10.89
CA ASP A 67 10.05 -11.25 -9.82
C ASP A 67 9.29 -10.83 -8.56
N ARG A 68 8.00 -10.57 -8.70
CA ARG A 68 7.16 -10.19 -7.57
C ARG A 68 6.21 -11.29 -7.14
N ALA A 69 6.49 -12.53 -7.52
CA ALA A 69 5.67 -13.66 -7.10
C ALA A 69 5.58 -13.70 -5.58
N GLY A 70 4.39 -13.97 -5.07
CA GLY A 70 4.12 -13.92 -3.63
C GLY A 70 3.64 -12.57 -3.14
N GLN A 71 3.59 -11.58 -4.02
CA GLN A 71 3.06 -10.27 -3.69
C GLN A 71 1.69 -10.06 -4.33
N TRP A 72 0.99 -9.06 -3.82
CA TRP A 72 -0.29 -8.61 -4.32
C TRP A 72 -0.18 -7.15 -4.68
N SER A 73 -1.08 -6.65 -5.50
CA SER A 73 -1.12 -5.22 -5.78
C SER A 73 -2.54 -4.71 -5.83
N VAL A 74 -2.69 -3.43 -5.48
CA VAL A 74 -3.93 -2.69 -5.69
C VAL A 74 -3.59 -1.44 -6.51
N ARG A 75 -4.52 -1.03 -7.35
CA ARG A 75 -4.34 0.10 -8.24
C ARG A 75 -4.59 1.41 -7.52
N VAL A 76 -3.69 2.37 -7.68
CA VAL A 76 -3.91 3.75 -7.24
C VAL A 76 -4.50 4.56 -8.40
N ASN A 77 -3.83 4.52 -9.54
CA ASN A 77 -4.27 5.15 -10.79
C ASN A 77 -3.62 4.41 -11.96
N ASP A 78 -3.63 5.00 -13.15
CA ASP A 78 -3.07 4.34 -14.34
C ASP A 78 -1.57 4.13 -14.23
N GLN A 79 -0.89 4.90 -13.41
CA GLN A 79 0.55 4.87 -13.30
C GLN A 79 1.05 4.12 -12.08
N PHE A 80 0.38 4.30 -10.94
CA PHE A 80 0.88 3.79 -9.67
C PHE A 80 0.04 2.66 -9.13
N ARG A 81 0.72 1.69 -8.51
CA ARG A 81 0.09 0.61 -7.77
C ARG A 81 0.76 0.50 -6.40
N ILE A 82 0.06 -0.08 -5.45
CA ILE A 82 0.62 -0.42 -4.15
C ILE A 82 0.85 -1.93 -4.16
N CYS A 83 2.10 -2.33 -4.00
CA CYS A 83 2.48 -3.74 -3.95
C CYS A 83 2.78 -4.11 -2.51
N PHE A 84 2.41 -5.32 -2.12
CA PHE A 84 2.58 -5.77 -0.74
C PHE A 84 2.54 -7.29 -0.66
N ARG A 85 3.08 -7.81 0.44
CA ARG A 85 2.90 -9.22 0.82
C ARG A 85 1.83 -9.29 1.87
N TRP A 86 1.17 -10.42 1.96
CA TRP A 86 0.13 -10.61 2.96
C TRP A 86 0.49 -11.78 3.87
N ASN A 87 0.62 -11.48 5.15
CA ASN A 87 0.89 -12.47 6.18
C ASN A 87 0.15 -12.04 7.44
N ASP A 88 -1.16 -12.28 7.45
CA ASP A 88 -2.04 -11.83 8.52
C ASP A 88 -1.97 -10.31 8.69
N GLY A 89 -1.77 -9.63 7.59
CA GLY A 89 -1.61 -8.18 7.48
C GLY A 89 -0.67 -7.87 6.34
N ALA A 90 -0.69 -6.63 5.88
CA ALA A 90 0.15 -6.22 4.76
C ALA A 90 1.58 -5.99 5.22
N GLU A 91 2.53 -6.53 4.48
CA GLU A 91 3.97 -6.38 4.73
C GLU A 91 4.65 -5.92 3.46
N ASP A 92 5.84 -5.34 3.60
CA ASP A 92 6.66 -4.88 2.49
C ASP A 92 5.88 -3.98 1.54
N VAL A 93 5.12 -3.04 2.11
CA VAL A 93 4.23 -2.18 1.35
C VAL A 93 5.03 -1.13 0.61
N GLU A 94 4.78 -1.03 -0.69
CA GLU A 94 5.54 -0.15 -1.57
C GLU A 94 4.63 0.44 -2.64
N ILE A 95 4.71 1.75 -2.84
CA ILE A 95 4.06 2.41 -3.98
C ILE A 95 5.02 2.31 -5.15
N VAL A 96 4.55 1.75 -6.24
CA VAL A 96 5.37 1.45 -7.41
C VAL A 96 4.82 2.17 -8.64
N ASP A 97 5.73 2.76 -9.40
CA ASP A 97 5.41 3.31 -10.72
C ASP A 97 5.35 2.13 -11.68
N TYR A 98 4.17 1.88 -12.20
CA TYR A 98 3.86 0.60 -12.82
C TYR A 98 3.40 0.80 -14.27
N HIS A 99 4.31 1.11 -15.13
CA HIS A 99 3.94 1.15 -16.54
C HIS A 99 5.13 0.91 -17.47
#